data_b4ef2d37b8dd978bbdb848b6d1bf47a7
#
_entry.id   b4ef2d37b8dd978bbdb848b6d1bf47a7
#
_cell.length_a   1.000
_cell.length_b   1.000
_cell.length_c   1.000
_cell.angle_alpha   90.00
_cell.angle_beta   90.00
_cell.angle_gamma   90.00
#
_symmetry.space_group_name_H-M   'P 1'
#
loop_
_entity.id
_entity.type
_entity.pdbx_description
1 polymer ?
#
loop_
_entity_poly.entity_id
_entity_poly.type
_entity_poly.pdbx_seq_one_letter_code
_entity_poly.pdbx_strand_id
1 'polypeptide(L)'
;NGDDFARTLSLPRNPTKALQLLSSHTLTPKRIDLGKANNHWFAETLSFGLDAAIALGTQELRKKTNRTGTSLYVQCGLDQLKNHRDIHKVQVTLDDHPTKTVSCYLLAIQNGQSYGGGFKVCPQAQINDGLLDICYAEPPLSFGAATKLFLKAKEGKHIHDQAIHFAQAKRIQLSFAHPLPAQIDGERFHDNEVCVQVFPSELEVLMP
;
A
#
# COMPACT_ATOMS: atom_id res chain seq x y z
N ASN A 1 -0.84 -12.28 4.25
CA ASN A 1 -0.46 -13.41 3.39
C ASN A 1 0.49 -13.08 2.24
N GLY A 2 0.92 -11.83 2.09
CA GLY A 2 1.97 -11.41 1.16
C GLY A 2 3.36 -11.40 1.80
N ASP A 3 3.41 -11.53 3.11
CA ASP A 3 4.61 -11.37 3.95
C ASP A 3 5.26 -9.99 3.74
N ASP A 4 4.47 -8.98 3.42
CA ASP A 4 4.99 -7.65 3.10
C ASP A 4 5.57 -6.98 4.35
N PHE A 5 4.89 -7.05 5.49
CA PHE A 5 5.42 -6.56 6.75
C PHE A 5 6.72 -7.27 7.17
N ALA A 6 6.81 -8.58 6.98
CA ALA A 6 8.06 -9.32 7.21
C ALA A 6 9.20 -8.83 6.29
N ARG A 7 8.89 -8.46 5.02
CA ARG A 7 9.88 -7.85 4.11
C ARG A 7 10.34 -6.49 4.60
N THR A 8 9.39 -5.63 5.02
CA THR A 8 9.68 -4.31 5.58
C THR A 8 10.58 -4.42 6.80
N LEU A 9 10.33 -5.41 7.67
CA LEU A 9 11.18 -5.69 8.83
C LEU A 9 12.46 -6.48 8.51
N SER A 10 12.73 -6.77 7.23
CA SER A 10 13.89 -7.59 6.79
C SER A 10 13.93 -9.00 7.41
N LEU A 11 12.76 -9.54 7.76
CA LEU A 11 12.65 -10.87 8.35
C LEU A 11 12.64 -11.97 7.28
N PRO A 12 13.23 -13.14 7.54
CA PRO A 12 13.20 -14.27 6.62
C PRO A 12 11.76 -14.80 6.43
N ARG A 13 11.35 -15.02 5.19
CA ARG A 13 10.06 -15.62 4.86
C ARG A 13 10.00 -17.14 5.07
N ASN A 14 11.15 -17.77 5.16
CA ASN A 14 11.24 -19.20 5.46
C ASN A 14 11.09 -19.42 6.97
N PRO A 15 10.11 -20.22 7.44
CA PRO A 15 9.84 -20.41 8.87
C PRO A 15 11.04 -20.94 9.64
N THR A 16 11.82 -21.88 9.07
CA THR A 16 13.01 -22.43 9.71
C THR A 16 14.08 -21.36 9.92
N LYS A 17 14.31 -20.51 8.90
CA LYS A 17 15.25 -19.39 9.02
C LYS A 17 14.76 -18.34 10.02
N ALA A 18 13.45 -18.08 10.07
CA ALA A 18 12.87 -17.17 11.05
C ALA A 18 13.06 -17.69 12.49
N LEU A 19 12.86 -18.99 12.74
CA LEU A 19 13.14 -19.60 14.03
C LEU A 19 14.63 -19.55 14.39
N GLN A 20 15.51 -19.82 13.43
CA GLN A 20 16.96 -19.70 13.65
C GLN A 20 17.36 -18.27 14.01
N LEU A 21 16.76 -17.27 13.35
CA LEU A 21 17.01 -15.86 13.65
C LEU A 21 16.53 -15.49 15.06
N LEU A 22 15.35 -15.95 15.48
CA LEU A 22 14.88 -15.76 16.86
C LEU A 22 15.82 -16.39 17.91
N SER A 23 16.40 -17.54 17.59
CA SER A 23 17.32 -18.26 18.49
C SER A 23 18.74 -17.67 18.49
N SER A 24 19.11 -16.84 17.51
CA SER A 24 20.46 -16.31 17.37
C SER A 24 20.79 -15.15 18.31
N HIS A 25 19.79 -14.60 19.01
CA HIS A 25 19.91 -13.40 19.85
C HIS A 25 20.48 -12.17 19.13
N THR A 26 20.38 -12.12 17.79
CA THR A 26 20.85 -11.01 16.96
C THR A 26 19.77 -9.97 16.69
N LEU A 27 18.50 -10.27 17.01
CA LEU A 27 17.41 -9.34 16.88
C LEU A 27 17.49 -8.23 17.93
N THR A 28 17.29 -7.01 17.50
CA THR A 28 17.26 -5.84 18.38
C THR A 28 15.87 -5.20 18.38
N PRO A 29 15.37 -4.72 19.53
CA PRO A 29 14.14 -3.96 19.56
C PRO A 29 14.33 -2.63 18.82
N LYS A 30 13.45 -2.34 17.86
CA LYS A 30 13.39 -1.09 17.14
C LYS A 30 11.97 -0.56 17.18
N ARG A 31 11.82 0.75 17.29
CA ARG A 31 10.51 1.38 17.23
C ARG A 31 10.20 1.78 15.81
N ILE A 32 8.98 1.50 15.41
CA ILE A 32 8.43 1.85 14.11
C ILE A 32 7.18 2.71 14.27
N ASP A 33 6.90 3.46 13.23
CA ASP A 33 5.69 4.27 13.13
C ASP A 33 4.49 3.39 12.78
N LEU A 34 3.30 3.84 13.14
CA LEU A 34 2.05 3.28 12.67
C LEU A 34 1.20 4.38 12.03
N GLY A 35 0.44 4.02 11.03
CA GLY A 35 -0.64 4.85 10.52
C GLY A 35 -1.95 4.55 11.21
N LYS A 36 -2.82 5.56 11.34
CA LYS A 36 -4.19 5.40 11.79
C LYS A 36 -5.14 6.13 10.83
N ALA A 37 -6.08 5.39 10.26
CA ALA A 37 -7.14 5.92 9.41
C ALA A 37 -8.46 5.86 10.17
N ASN A 38 -9.00 7.01 10.55
CA ASN A 38 -10.14 7.12 11.48
C ASN A 38 -9.89 6.28 12.75
N ASN A 39 -10.58 5.17 12.92
CA ASN A 39 -10.42 4.27 14.08
C ASN A 39 -9.60 3.01 13.78
N HIS A 40 -9.00 2.90 12.59
CA HIS A 40 -8.28 1.71 12.15
C HIS A 40 -6.78 1.94 12.09
N TRP A 41 -6.01 1.11 12.78
CA TRP A 41 -4.55 1.11 12.72
C TRP A 41 -4.04 0.33 11.50
N PHE A 42 -2.90 0.75 10.96
CA PHE A 42 -2.17 -0.02 9.94
C PHE A 42 -0.66 0.13 10.12
N ALA A 43 0.05 -0.93 9.77
CA ALA A 43 1.50 -1.00 9.83
C ALA A 43 2.15 -0.82 8.44
N GLU A 44 1.44 -1.17 7.37
CA GLU A 44 1.96 -1.17 6.01
C GLU A 44 1.23 -0.20 5.09
N THR A 45 -0.10 -0.39 4.90
CA THR A 45 -0.79 0.24 3.79
C THR A 45 -2.26 0.52 4.03
N LEU A 46 -2.70 1.67 3.53
CA LEU A 46 -4.09 2.00 3.26
C LEU A 46 -4.20 2.36 1.78
N SER A 47 -5.11 1.77 1.04
CA SER A 47 -5.24 2.08 -0.38
C SER A 47 -6.67 2.10 -0.89
N PHE A 48 -6.88 2.83 -1.99
CA PHE A 48 -8.18 3.14 -2.58
C PHE A 48 -8.18 2.93 -4.09
N GLY A 49 -9.33 2.56 -4.64
CA GLY A 49 -9.55 2.40 -6.07
C GLY A 49 -8.98 1.10 -6.62
N LEU A 50 -8.36 1.17 -7.79
CA LEU A 50 -7.88 0.01 -8.55
C LEU A 50 -6.98 -0.92 -7.72
N ASP A 51 -6.09 -0.35 -6.93
CA ASP A 51 -5.16 -1.11 -6.11
C ASP A 51 -5.86 -1.92 -5.03
N ALA A 52 -6.78 -1.30 -4.30
CA ALA A 52 -7.60 -1.99 -3.31
C ALA A 52 -8.46 -3.08 -3.96
N ALA A 53 -9.01 -2.84 -5.16
CA ALA A 53 -9.74 -3.84 -5.91
C ALA A 53 -8.87 -5.06 -6.27
N ILE A 54 -7.60 -4.83 -6.64
CA ILE A 54 -6.64 -5.92 -6.90
C ILE A 54 -6.35 -6.71 -5.63
N ALA A 55 -6.09 -6.03 -4.51
CA ALA A 55 -5.78 -6.67 -3.24
C ALA A 55 -6.95 -7.54 -2.75
N LEU A 56 -8.15 -6.97 -2.70
CA LEU A 56 -9.36 -7.65 -2.26
C LEU A 56 -9.78 -8.79 -3.22
N GLY A 57 -9.71 -8.54 -4.53
CA GLY A 57 -9.99 -9.56 -5.55
C GLY A 57 -9.01 -10.73 -5.50
N THR A 58 -7.73 -10.46 -5.19
CA THR A 58 -6.73 -11.52 -4.97
C THR A 58 -7.07 -12.39 -3.76
N GLN A 59 -7.57 -11.80 -2.68
CA GLN A 59 -8.00 -12.57 -1.51
C GLN A 59 -9.20 -13.47 -1.83
N GLU A 60 -10.19 -12.94 -2.56
CA GLU A 60 -11.35 -13.72 -2.97
C GLU A 60 -10.95 -14.87 -3.91
N LEU A 61 -10.06 -14.59 -4.87
CA LEU A 61 -9.57 -15.61 -5.80
C LEU A 61 -8.76 -16.70 -5.06
N ARG A 62 -7.99 -16.31 -4.04
CA ARG A 62 -7.28 -17.23 -3.15
C ARG A 62 -8.23 -18.18 -2.41
N LYS A 63 -9.32 -17.63 -1.82
CA LYS A 63 -10.34 -18.42 -1.12
C LYS A 63 -11.02 -19.42 -2.07
N LYS A 64 -11.28 -19.02 -3.32
CA LYS A 64 -11.94 -19.86 -4.33
C LYS A 64 -11.05 -20.96 -4.92
N THR A 65 -9.75 -20.68 -5.06
CA THR A 65 -8.83 -21.56 -5.81
C THR A 65 -7.81 -22.29 -4.97
N ASN A 66 -7.67 -21.95 -3.68
CA ASN A 66 -6.60 -22.38 -2.77
C ASN A 66 -5.17 -22.11 -3.31
N ARG A 67 -5.04 -21.26 -4.34
CA ARG A 67 -3.75 -20.85 -4.88
C ARG A 67 -3.19 -19.70 -4.07
N THR A 68 -1.87 -19.62 -3.99
CA THR A 68 -1.14 -18.57 -3.25
C THR A 68 -0.01 -18.01 -4.10
N GLY A 69 0.57 -16.92 -3.65
CA GLY A 69 1.76 -16.31 -4.25
C GLY A 69 1.48 -15.09 -5.12
N THR A 70 2.57 -14.45 -5.53
CA THR A 70 2.55 -13.18 -6.29
C THR A 70 1.91 -13.33 -7.69
N SER A 71 1.96 -14.54 -8.28
CA SER A 71 1.32 -14.80 -9.59
C SER A 71 -0.19 -14.57 -9.57
N LEU A 72 -0.85 -14.88 -8.45
CA LEU A 72 -2.27 -14.65 -8.28
C LEU A 72 -2.59 -13.14 -8.23
N TYR A 73 -1.76 -12.37 -7.56
CA TYR A 73 -1.87 -10.90 -7.51
C TYR A 73 -1.68 -10.29 -8.91
N VAL A 74 -0.68 -10.77 -9.67
CA VAL A 74 -0.46 -10.32 -11.06
C VAL A 74 -1.65 -10.67 -11.95
N GLN A 75 -2.19 -11.87 -11.85
CA GLN A 75 -3.36 -12.29 -12.61
C GLN A 75 -4.57 -11.39 -12.30
N CYS A 76 -4.87 -11.17 -11.03
CA CYS A 76 -5.95 -10.28 -10.60
C CYS A 76 -5.69 -8.84 -11.07
N GLY A 77 -4.45 -8.36 -10.96
CA GLY A 77 -4.06 -7.02 -11.40
C GLY A 77 -4.31 -6.80 -12.89
N LEU A 78 -3.94 -7.74 -13.74
CA LEU A 78 -4.17 -7.65 -15.18
C LEU A 78 -5.67 -7.68 -15.53
N ASP A 79 -6.46 -8.48 -14.82
CA ASP A 79 -7.91 -8.52 -14.99
C ASP A 79 -8.56 -7.20 -14.58
N GLN A 80 -8.23 -6.66 -13.42
CA GLN A 80 -8.73 -5.37 -12.95
C GLN A 80 -8.31 -4.22 -13.88
N LEU A 81 -7.05 -4.19 -14.33
CA LEU A 81 -6.57 -3.22 -15.30
C LEU A 81 -7.32 -3.27 -16.64
N LYS A 82 -7.78 -4.44 -17.06
CA LYS A 82 -8.54 -4.59 -18.30
C LYS A 82 -9.99 -4.11 -18.14
N ASN A 83 -10.63 -4.43 -17.02
CA ASN A 83 -12.08 -4.36 -16.86
C ASN A 83 -12.57 -3.20 -15.96
N HIS A 84 -11.72 -2.68 -15.07
CA HIS A 84 -12.13 -1.78 -13.96
C HIS A 84 -11.15 -0.63 -13.75
N ARG A 85 -10.89 0.17 -14.80
CA ARG A 85 -10.05 1.39 -14.70
C ARG A 85 -10.91 2.63 -14.52
N ASP A 86 -11.64 2.68 -13.42
CA ASP A 86 -12.45 3.83 -13.10
C ASP A 86 -11.56 5.00 -12.64
N ILE A 87 -11.90 6.21 -13.07
CA ILE A 87 -11.23 7.44 -12.64
C ILE A 87 -11.99 7.99 -11.44
N HIS A 88 -11.28 8.15 -10.33
CA HIS A 88 -11.82 8.67 -9.10
C HIS A 88 -11.34 10.10 -8.87
N LYS A 89 -12.24 10.98 -8.43
CA LYS A 89 -11.90 12.32 -7.94
C LYS A 89 -11.88 12.31 -6.43
N VAL A 90 -10.74 12.74 -5.88
CA VAL A 90 -10.47 12.74 -4.44
C VAL A 90 -10.09 14.15 -4.03
N GLN A 91 -10.70 14.67 -2.98
CA GLN A 91 -10.20 15.86 -2.30
C GLN A 91 -9.12 15.41 -1.32
N VAL A 92 -7.94 15.99 -1.44
CA VAL A 92 -6.76 15.63 -0.66
C VAL A 92 -6.22 16.87 0.05
N THR A 93 -6.11 16.80 1.37
CA THR A 93 -5.40 17.80 2.18
C THR A 93 -4.24 17.12 2.88
N LEU A 94 -3.04 17.64 2.71
CA LEU A 94 -1.81 17.14 3.33
C LEU A 94 -1.33 18.17 4.36
N ASP A 95 -1.23 17.76 5.59
CA ASP A 95 -0.86 18.62 6.73
C ASP A 95 -1.67 19.93 6.77
N ASP A 96 -1.03 21.07 6.71
CA ASP A 96 -1.66 22.39 6.73
C ASP A 96 -1.75 23.01 5.31
N HIS A 97 -1.54 22.23 4.25
CA HIS A 97 -1.63 22.69 2.88
C HIS A 97 -3.10 22.82 2.40
N PRO A 98 -3.37 23.69 1.43
CA PRO A 98 -4.70 23.80 0.84
C PRO A 98 -5.18 22.50 0.21
N THR A 99 -6.47 22.23 0.37
CA THR A 99 -7.12 21.07 -0.28
C THR A 99 -6.99 21.13 -1.79
N LYS A 100 -6.59 20.03 -2.39
CA LYS A 100 -6.49 19.85 -3.86
C LYS A 100 -7.42 18.73 -4.29
N THR A 101 -8.02 18.90 -5.46
CA THR A 101 -8.74 17.79 -6.13
C THR A 101 -7.77 17.03 -7.03
N VAL A 102 -7.62 15.76 -6.76
CA VAL A 102 -6.78 14.83 -7.54
C VAL A 102 -7.68 13.88 -8.30
N SER A 103 -7.36 13.64 -9.56
CA SER A 103 -7.97 12.56 -10.37
C SER A 103 -6.99 11.39 -10.42
N CYS A 104 -7.43 10.20 -10.04
CA CYS A 104 -6.54 9.04 -10.00
C CYS A 104 -7.28 7.72 -10.28
N TYR A 105 -6.54 6.71 -10.70
CA TYR A 105 -7.00 5.30 -10.77
C TYR A 105 -6.85 4.61 -9.42
N LEU A 106 -5.80 4.94 -8.70
CA LEU A 106 -5.48 4.44 -7.37
C LEU A 106 -4.86 5.56 -6.53
N LEU A 107 -5.05 5.48 -5.23
CA LEU A 107 -4.34 6.27 -4.24
C LEU A 107 -3.93 5.33 -3.10
N ALA A 108 -2.64 5.28 -2.81
CA ALA A 108 -2.08 4.49 -1.72
C ALA A 108 -1.40 5.40 -0.69
N ILE A 109 -1.59 5.10 0.58
CA ILE A 109 -0.90 5.71 1.72
C ILE A 109 -0.10 4.59 2.38
N GLN A 110 1.20 4.78 2.47
CA GLN A 110 2.15 3.76 2.86
C GLN A 110 2.94 4.18 4.10
N ASN A 111 3.14 3.25 5.01
CA ASN A 111 4.16 3.31 6.03
C ASN A 111 5.35 2.41 5.62
N GLY A 112 5.05 1.22 5.09
CA GLY A 112 6.05 0.33 4.49
C GLY A 112 6.23 0.55 2.99
N GLN A 113 7.30 -0.05 2.42
CA GLN A 113 7.65 0.14 1.00
C GLN A 113 6.76 -0.65 0.04
N SER A 114 6.17 -1.77 0.50
CA SER A 114 5.56 -2.74 -0.39
C SER A 114 4.30 -3.37 0.17
N TYR A 115 3.44 -3.84 -0.74
CA TYR A 115 2.31 -4.70 -0.44
C TYR A 115 1.98 -5.61 -1.64
N GLY A 116 0.90 -6.38 -1.56
CA GLY A 116 0.48 -7.25 -2.66
C GLY A 116 1.47 -8.38 -2.98
N GLY A 117 2.29 -8.79 -2.00
CA GLY A 117 3.30 -9.82 -2.18
C GLY A 117 4.61 -9.31 -2.76
N GLY A 118 5.01 -8.09 -2.40
CA GLY A 118 6.29 -7.47 -2.71
C GLY A 118 6.26 -6.46 -3.87
N PHE A 119 5.11 -5.91 -4.21
CA PHE A 119 5.04 -4.73 -5.09
C PHE A 119 5.51 -3.50 -4.32
N LYS A 120 6.57 -2.88 -4.79
CA LYS A 120 7.18 -1.70 -4.15
C LYS A 120 6.49 -0.43 -4.61
N VAL A 121 5.35 -0.11 -4.02
CA VAL A 121 4.52 1.04 -4.43
C VAL A 121 5.11 2.36 -3.98
N CYS A 122 5.66 2.43 -2.76
CA CYS A 122 6.44 3.55 -2.28
C CYS A 122 7.87 3.07 -1.90
N PRO A 123 8.78 2.87 -2.89
CA PRO A 123 10.08 2.27 -2.63
C PRO A 123 10.97 3.06 -1.68
N GLN A 124 10.66 4.33 -1.48
CA GLN A 124 11.41 5.25 -0.61
C GLN A 124 10.83 5.36 0.80
N ALA A 125 9.66 4.75 1.07
CA ALA A 125 9.03 4.79 2.38
C ALA A 125 9.93 4.24 3.48
N GLN A 126 9.90 4.89 4.64
CA GLN A 126 10.66 4.52 5.82
C GLN A 126 9.71 4.40 7.02
N ILE A 127 9.75 3.26 7.69
CA ILE A 127 8.83 2.93 8.79
C ILE A 127 9.09 3.66 10.11
N ASN A 128 10.04 4.62 10.13
CA ASN A 128 10.49 5.28 11.37
C ASN A 128 10.95 6.73 11.15
N ASP A 129 10.45 7.41 10.10
CA ASP A 129 10.78 8.80 9.80
C ASP A 129 9.70 9.81 10.23
N GLY A 130 8.60 9.31 10.81
CA GLY A 130 7.47 10.12 11.26
C GLY A 130 6.60 10.64 10.13
N LEU A 131 6.64 10.02 8.96
CA LEU A 131 5.87 10.40 7.76
C LEU A 131 5.11 9.20 7.19
N LEU A 132 4.07 9.50 6.42
CA LEU A 132 3.39 8.54 5.55
C LEU A 132 3.63 8.93 4.11
N ASP A 133 3.97 7.95 3.28
CA ASP A 133 4.18 8.14 1.85
C ASP A 133 2.88 7.98 1.08
N ILE A 134 2.57 8.91 0.20
CA ILE A 134 1.39 8.89 -0.66
C ILE A 134 1.86 8.61 -2.09
N CYS A 135 1.22 7.66 -2.76
CA CYS A 135 1.42 7.39 -4.18
C CYS A 135 0.07 7.37 -4.88
N TYR A 136 -0.06 8.08 -6.01
CA TYR A 136 -1.25 7.96 -6.85
C TYR A 136 -0.89 7.95 -8.33
N ALA A 137 -1.73 7.29 -9.14
CA ALA A 137 -1.59 7.19 -10.58
C ALA A 137 -2.63 8.08 -11.28
N GLU A 138 -2.14 9.09 -12.01
CA GLU A 138 -2.98 10.08 -12.69
C GLU A 138 -3.44 9.59 -14.07
N PRO A 139 -4.72 9.80 -14.44
CA PRO A 139 -5.21 9.55 -15.79
C PRO A 139 -4.79 10.68 -16.78
N PRO A 140 -4.81 10.43 -18.10
CA PRO A 140 -5.24 9.19 -18.74
C PRO A 140 -4.09 8.20 -18.96
N LEU A 141 -4.37 6.90 -18.77
CA LEU A 141 -3.44 5.83 -19.11
C LEU A 141 -4.11 4.85 -20.06
N SER A 142 -3.45 4.50 -21.15
CA SER A 142 -3.88 3.37 -21.98
C SER A 142 -3.71 2.05 -21.23
N PHE A 143 -4.40 0.99 -21.63
CA PHE A 143 -4.24 -0.33 -21.01
C PHE A 143 -2.78 -0.80 -21.03
N GLY A 144 -2.08 -0.61 -22.15
CA GLY A 144 -0.66 -0.99 -22.26
C GLY A 144 0.24 -0.19 -21.31
N ALA A 145 0.02 1.13 -21.19
CA ALA A 145 0.78 1.98 -20.29
C ALA A 145 0.53 1.60 -18.82
N ALA A 146 -0.74 1.41 -18.43
CA ALA A 146 -1.11 1.00 -17.09
C ALA A 146 -0.53 -0.39 -16.73
N THR A 147 -0.57 -1.36 -17.66
CA THR A 147 0.05 -2.67 -17.48
C THR A 147 1.56 -2.57 -17.30
N LYS A 148 2.23 -1.76 -18.12
CA LYS A 148 3.67 -1.53 -17.99
C LYS A 148 4.04 -0.93 -16.64
N LEU A 149 3.27 0.06 -16.16
CA LEU A 149 3.45 0.68 -14.85
C LEU A 149 3.25 -0.33 -13.72
N PHE A 150 2.16 -1.10 -13.78
CA PHE A 150 1.88 -2.15 -12.80
C PHE A 150 3.04 -3.17 -12.70
N LEU A 151 3.59 -3.62 -13.82
CA LEU A 151 4.73 -4.53 -13.80
C LEU A 151 6.01 -3.87 -13.29
N LYS A 152 6.26 -2.59 -13.65
CA LYS A 152 7.38 -1.81 -13.10
C LYS A 152 7.27 -1.61 -11.59
N ALA A 153 6.06 -1.45 -11.04
CA ALA A 153 5.83 -1.27 -9.61
C ALA A 153 6.29 -2.48 -8.78
N LYS A 154 6.32 -3.68 -9.37
CA LYS A 154 6.88 -4.87 -8.71
C LYS A 154 8.33 -4.68 -8.27
N GLU A 155 9.11 -3.92 -9.02
CA GLU A 155 10.53 -3.64 -8.74
C GLU A 155 10.77 -2.21 -8.25
N GLY A 156 9.70 -1.41 -8.08
CA GLY A 156 9.80 0.00 -7.72
C GLY A 156 10.28 0.92 -8.85
N LYS A 157 10.31 0.43 -10.10
CA LYS A 157 10.82 1.17 -11.27
C LYS A 157 9.81 2.14 -11.90
N HIS A 158 8.62 2.27 -11.33
CA HIS A 158 7.57 3.18 -11.78
C HIS A 158 7.77 4.63 -11.30
N ILE A 159 8.66 4.85 -10.34
CA ILE A 159 8.84 6.15 -9.65
C ILE A 159 9.23 7.33 -10.56
N HIS A 160 9.77 7.06 -11.73
CA HIS A 160 10.16 8.09 -12.70
C HIS A 160 9.12 8.31 -13.80
N ASP A 161 7.96 7.66 -13.72
CA ASP A 161 6.91 7.83 -14.72
C ASP A 161 6.07 9.06 -14.39
N GLN A 162 5.81 9.89 -15.41
CA GLN A 162 5.11 11.17 -15.26
C GLN A 162 3.67 11.03 -14.74
N ALA A 163 3.05 9.87 -14.93
CA ALA A 163 1.71 9.60 -14.43
C ALA A 163 1.68 9.18 -12.95
N ILE A 164 2.84 9.01 -12.32
CA ILE A 164 2.94 8.59 -10.92
C ILE A 164 3.42 9.77 -10.07
N HIS A 165 2.67 10.06 -9.04
CA HIS A 165 2.94 11.17 -8.15
C HIS A 165 3.17 10.67 -6.73
N PHE A 166 4.13 11.29 -6.06
CA PHE A 166 4.48 11.00 -4.67
C PHE A 166 4.37 12.25 -3.81
N ALA A 167 4.00 12.08 -2.56
CA ALA A 167 4.04 13.08 -1.53
C ALA A 167 4.29 12.40 -0.17
N GLN A 168 4.67 13.18 0.83
CA GLN A 168 4.77 12.74 2.22
C GLN A 168 4.01 13.70 3.11
N ALA A 169 3.38 13.18 4.17
CA ALA A 169 2.66 13.98 5.15
C ALA A 169 2.55 13.27 6.50
N LYS A 170 2.30 14.05 7.56
CA LYS A 170 1.97 13.53 8.88
C LYS A 170 0.47 13.34 9.05
N ARG A 171 -0.32 14.19 8.42
CA ARG A 171 -1.79 14.15 8.42
C ARG A 171 -2.31 14.23 7.01
N ILE A 172 -3.25 13.38 6.69
CA ILE A 172 -3.85 13.30 5.36
C ILE A 172 -5.36 13.28 5.56
N GLN A 173 -6.06 14.19 4.91
CA GLN A 173 -7.52 14.16 4.86
C GLN A 173 -7.95 13.84 3.43
N LEU A 174 -8.80 12.85 3.29
CA LEU A 174 -9.35 12.41 2.01
C LEU A 174 -10.87 12.50 2.07
N SER A 175 -11.47 13.01 1.00
CA SER A 175 -12.91 12.99 0.79
C SER A 175 -13.24 12.48 -0.61
N PHE A 176 -14.09 11.45 -0.66
CA PHE A 176 -14.52 10.78 -1.87
C PHE A 176 -16.01 11.03 -2.10
N ALA A 177 -16.40 11.44 -3.30
CA ALA A 177 -17.81 11.68 -3.65
C ALA A 177 -18.69 10.42 -3.56
N HIS A 178 -18.08 9.25 -3.77
CA HIS A 178 -18.74 7.94 -3.74
C HIS A 178 -17.83 6.89 -3.11
N PRO A 179 -18.40 5.83 -2.49
CA PRO A 179 -17.60 4.73 -1.97
C PRO A 179 -16.74 4.08 -3.05
N LEU A 180 -15.47 3.87 -2.74
CA LEU A 180 -14.51 3.17 -3.59
C LEU A 180 -14.13 1.83 -2.96
N PRO A 181 -13.62 0.87 -3.75
CA PRO A 181 -12.84 -0.21 -3.17
C PRO A 181 -11.72 0.37 -2.32
N ALA A 182 -11.65 -0.02 -1.06
CA ALA A 182 -10.61 0.41 -0.14
C ALA A 182 -10.15 -0.76 0.74
N GLN A 183 -8.87 -0.76 1.08
CA GLN A 183 -8.28 -1.77 1.96
C GLN A 183 -7.28 -1.14 2.92
N ILE A 184 -7.13 -1.74 4.10
CA ILE A 184 -6.16 -1.40 5.14
C ILE A 184 -5.47 -2.69 5.61
N ASP A 185 -4.16 -2.79 5.41
CA ASP A 185 -3.34 -3.99 5.67
C ASP A 185 -3.95 -5.31 5.16
N GLY A 186 -4.68 -5.21 4.03
CA GLY A 186 -5.35 -6.34 3.40
C GLY A 186 -6.79 -6.58 3.83
N GLU A 187 -7.32 -5.88 4.82
CA GLU A 187 -8.73 -5.95 5.22
C GLU A 187 -9.56 -4.88 4.50
N ARG A 188 -10.87 -5.13 4.34
CA ARG A 188 -11.78 -4.16 3.70
C ARG A 188 -11.91 -2.91 4.56
N PHE A 189 -11.88 -1.76 3.89
CA PHE A 189 -12.11 -0.46 4.50
C PHE A 189 -13.27 0.26 3.76
N HIS A 190 -14.11 1.04 4.46
CA HIS A 190 -15.39 1.47 3.88
C HIS A 190 -15.70 2.97 4.02
N ASP A 191 -14.83 3.77 4.63
CA ASP A 191 -15.11 5.18 4.89
C ASP A 191 -14.86 6.04 3.64
N ASN A 192 -15.73 7.05 3.43
CA ASN A 192 -15.59 8.03 2.34
C ASN A 192 -14.90 9.33 2.79
N GLU A 193 -14.97 9.63 4.07
CA GLU A 193 -14.27 10.72 4.73
C GLU A 193 -13.21 10.08 5.63
N VAL A 194 -11.95 10.28 5.27
CA VAL A 194 -10.84 9.57 5.90
C VAL A 194 -9.82 10.57 6.43
N CYS A 195 -9.62 10.55 7.73
CA CYS A 195 -8.53 11.26 8.38
C CYS A 195 -7.45 10.24 8.72
N VAL A 196 -6.25 10.43 8.13
CA VAL A 196 -5.10 9.57 8.37
C VAL A 196 -4.03 10.36 9.10
N GLN A 197 -3.42 9.75 10.10
CA GLN A 197 -2.33 10.33 10.86
C GLN A 197 -1.24 9.31 11.12
N VAL A 198 0.03 9.73 11.05
CA VAL A 198 1.16 8.93 11.53
C VAL A 198 1.29 9.07 13.05
N PHE A 199 1.62 7.99 13.71
CA PHE A 199 2.00 7.91 15.12
C PHE A 199 3.45 7.43 15.19
N PRO A 200 4.39 8.35 15.39
CA PRO A 200 5.81 8.01 15.36
C PRO A 200 6.21 7.12 16.54
N SER A 201 7.04 6.13 16.25
CA SER A 201 7.61 5.21 17.25
C SER A 201 6.57 4.50 18.12
N GLU A 202 5.39 4.20 17.55
CA GLU A 202 4.24 3.66 18.30
C GLU A 202 4.40 2.18 18.63
N LEU A 203 5.02 1.41 17.75
CA LEU A 203 5.18 -0.04 17.93
C LEU A 203 6.64 -0.42 18.07
N GLU A 204 6.95 -1.25 19.08
CA GLU A 204 8.26 -1.88 19.21
C GLU A 204 8.25 -3.25 18.56
N VAL A 205 9.22 -3.51 17.68
CA VAL A 205 9.37 -4.76 16.92
C VAL A 205 10.79 -5.27 17.02
N LEU A 206 10.98 -6.58 16.94
CA LEU A 206 12.30 -7.19 16.87
C LEU A 206 12.75 -7.25 15.40
N MET A 207 13.89 -6.62 15.11
CA MET A 207 14.46 -6.56 13.77
C MET A 207 15.94 -7.01 13.80
N PRO A 208 16.44 -7.55 12.67
CA PRO A 208 17.87 -7.82 12.52
C PRO A 208 18.76 -6.58 12.63
#